data_be5baa2713c24d0467df1d45012e94e7
#
_entry.id   be5baa2713c24d0467df1d45012e94e7
#
_cell.length_a   1.000
_cell.length_b   1.000
_cell.length_c   1.000
_cell.angle_alpha   90.00
_cell.angle_beta   90.00
_cell.angle_gamma   90.00
#
_symmetry.space_group_name_H-M   'P 1'
#
loop_
_entity.id
_entity.type
_entity.pdbx_description
1 polymer ?
#
loop_
_entity_poly.entity_id
_entity_poly.type
_entity_poly.pdbx_seq_one_letter_code
_entity_poly.pdbx_strand_id
1 'polypeptide(L)'
;MKLLSIVRNFVKKRELKRFARFYRAASSSILFPSFGIRLDNPSEGRRYLEIGEDCIVAGKFIFESQNGYVRVGDHSYIGSSTFISRSSITVGENVTIAWGCTIYDHDSHSIDYSLRRKDIDNQLVDMRMGGVSA
;
A
#
# COMPACT_ATOMS: atom_id res chain seq x y z
N MET A 1 -7.34 -16.46 23.76
CA MET A 1 -7.23 -15.12 23.15
C MET A 1 -5.80 -14.64 23.00
N LYS A 2 -4.97 -14.76 24.04
CA LYS A 2 -3.54 -14.39 23.96
C LYS A 2 -2.77 -15.20 22.93
N LEU A 3 -3.08 -16.50 22.79
CA LEU A 3 -2.39 -17.38 21.83
C LEU A 3 -2.66 -16.97 20.38
N LEU A 4 -3.92 -16.66 20.04
CA LEU A 4 -4.29 -16.18 18.70
C LEU A 4 -3.65 -14.85 18.36
N SER A 5 -3.52 -13.95 19.35
CA SER A 5 -2.85 -12.67 19.18
C SER A 5 -1.35 -12.86 18.93
N ILE A 6 -0.70 -13.76 19.66
CA ILE A 6 0.71 -14.10 19.48
C ILE A 6 0.97 -14.72 18.11
N VAL A 7 0.14 -15.67 17.70
CA VAL A 7 0.24 -16.32 16.38
C VAL A 7 0.05 -15.30 15.26
N ARG A 8 -0.94 -14.42 15.39
CA ARG A 8 -1.21 -13.37 14.42
C ARG A 8 -0.04 -12.41 14.29
N ASN A 9 0.54 -11.98 15.41
CA ASN A 9 1.72 -11.11 15.41
C ASN A 9 2.94 -11.80 14.80
N PHE A 10 3.11 -13.08 15.06
CA PHE A 10 4.21 -13.87 14.48
C PHE A 10 4.08 -13.99 12.97
N VAL A 11 2.90 -14.31 12.45
CA VAL A 11 2.62 -14.40 11.01
C VAL A 11 2.87 -13.05 10.35
N LYS A 12 2.44 -11.96 10.96
CA LYS A 12 2.62 -10.62 10.43
C LYS A 12 4.09 -10.20 10.41
N LYS A 13 4.84 -10.48 11.46
CA LYS A 13 6.28 -10.24 11.48
C LYS A 13 6.99 -11.01 10.36
N ARG A 14 6.55 -12.22 10.10
CA ARG A 14 7.09 -13.06 9.01
C ARG A 14 6.78 -12.46 7.64
N GLU A 15 5.57 -11.97 7.41
CA GLU A 15 5.19 -11.27 6.19
C GLU A 15 6.00 -10.00 5.98
N LEU A 16 6.12 -9.16 7.00
CA LEU A 16 6.91 -7.93 6.93
C LEU A 16 8.39 -8.22 6.66
N LYS A 17 8.92 -9.28 7.25
CA LYS A 17 10.29 -9.73 6.99
C LYS A 17 10.48 -10.21 5.54
N ARG A 18 9.47 -10.88 4.99
CA ARG A 18 9.46 -11.33 3.60
C ARG A 18 9.55 -10.16 2.62
N PHE A 19 8.90 -9.02 2.93
CA PHE A 19 8.89 -7.84 2.08
C PHE A 19 9.88 -6.76 2.52
N ALA A 20 10.77 -7.06 3.48
CA ALA A 20 11.70 -6.08 4.04
C ALA A 20 12.60 -5.41 3.00
N ARG A 21 12.94 -6.11 1.93
CA ARG A 21 13.76 -5.55 0.85
C ARG A 21 13.04 -4.53 0.00
N PHE A 22 11.71 -4.45 0.08
CA PHE A 22 10.89 -3.56 -0.71
C PHE A 22 10.47 -2.30 0.02
N TYR A 23 10.71 -2.22 1.33
CA TYR A 23 10.39 -1.01 2.09
C TYR A 23 11.50 -0.66 3.08
N ARG A 24 11.50 0.61 3.50
CA ARG A 24 12.39 1.11 4.52
C ARG A 24 11.60 2.00 5.48
N ALA A 25 11.81 1.78 6.77
CA ALA A 25 11.29 2.67 7.81
C ALA A 25 12.44 3.04 8.74
N ALA A 26 12.52 4.31 9.13
CA ALA A 26 13.50 4.75 10.11
C ALA A 26 13.25 4.05 11.46
N SER A 27 14.32 3.76 12.18
CA SER A 27 14.25 3.01 13.44
C SER A 27 13.45 3.73 14.53
N SER A 28 13.34 5.05 14.45
CA SER A 28 12.55 5.86 15.38
C SER A 28 11.05 5.82 15.10
N SER A 29 10.63 5.27 13.96
CA SER A 29 9.23 5.20 13.59
C SER A 29 8.57 3.93 14.13
N ILE A 30 7.27 4.04 14.43
CA ILE A 30 6.47 2.94 14.97
C ILE A 30 5.50 2.45 13.91
N LEU A 31 5.60 1.15 13.60
CA LEU A 31 4.67 0.48 12.70
C LEU A 31 3.65 -0.28 13.53
N PHE A 32 2.39 0.13 13.45
CA PHE A 32 1.32 -0.50 14.20
C PHE A 32 0.96 -1.88 13.61
N PRO A 33 0.29 -2.75 14.38
CA PRO A 33 -0.09 -4.08 13.89
C PRO A 33 -0.93 -4.08 12.61
N SER A 34 -1.67 -3.00 12.33
CA SER A 34 -2.45 -2.86 11.10
C SER A 34 -1.63 -2.42 9.89
N PHE A 35 -0.36 -2.02 10.09
CA PHE A 35 0.54 -1.72 8.98
C PHE A 35 0.70 -2.94 8.08
N GLY A 36 0.62 -2.73 6.77
CA GLY A 36 0.79 -3.81 5.82
C GLY A 36 1.24 -3.32 4.45
N ILE A 37 1.83 -4.21 3.68
CA ILE A 37 2.28 -3.96 2.31
C ILE A 37 1.76 -5.08 1.43
N ARG A 38 1.18 -4.71 0.29
CA ARG A 38 0.85 -5.65 -0.78
C ARG A 38 1.57 -5.25 -2.05
N LEU A 39 2.27 -6.20 -2.63
CA LEU A 39 3.03 -6.01 -3.87
C LEU A 39 2.51 -7.01 -4.89
N ASP A 40 1.84 -6.53 -5.93
CA ASP A 40 1.22 -7.39 -6.94
C ASP A 40 2.25 -7.87 -7.99
N ASN A 41 3.20 -7.00 -8.35
CA ASN A 41 4.23 -7.35 -9.34
C ASN A 41 5.50 -6.54 -9.08
N PRO A 42 6.25 -6.83 -7.99
CA PRO A 42 7.41 -6.05 -7.63
C PRO A 42 8.63 -6.34 -8.52
N SER A 43 9.38 -5.27 -8.81
CA SER A 43 10.71 -5.39 -9.40
C SER A 43 11.76 -5.58 -8.33
N GLU A 44 12.67 -6.52 -8.51
CA GLU A 44 13.78 -6.72 -7.59
C GLU A 44 14.69 -5.48 -7.55
N GLY A 45 15.25 -5.21 -6.38
CA GLY A 45 16.16 -4.09 -6.18
C GLY A 45 15.49 -2.73 -6.06
N ARG A 46 14.17 -2.67 -6.08
CA ARG A 46 13.41 -1.42 -5.97
C ARG A 46 12.71 -1.31 -4.61
N ARG A 47 12.78 -0.14 -4.00
CA ARG A 47 11.99 0.17 -2.81
C ARG A 47 10.71 0.87 -3.21
N TYR A 48 9.60 0.37 -2.66
CA TYR A 48 8.26 0.88 -2.95
C TYR A 48 7.75 1.82 -1.88
N LEU A 49 8.22 1.67 -0.65
CA LEU A 49 7.77 2.46 0.49
C LEU A 49 8.96 2.94 1.30
N GLU A 50 9.01 4.23 1.57
CA GLU A 50 9.99 4.82 2.47
C GLU A 50 9.27 5.64 3.53
N ILE A 51 9.52 5.31 4.79
CA ILE A 51 8.95 6.00 5.95
C ILE A 51 10.08 6.70 6.68
N GLY A 52 9.93 8.01 6.85
CA GLY A 52 10.90 8.85 7.54
C GLY A 52 10.98 8.61 9.03
N GLU A 53 11.59 9.54 9.74
CA GLU A 53 11.83 9.44 11.18
C GLU A 53 10.63 9.91 12.00
N ASP A 54 10.49 9.32 13.19
CA ASP A 54 9.49 9.70 14.19
C ASP A 54 8.06 9.69 13.66
N CYS A 55 7.76 8.73 12.79
CA CYS A 55 6.42 8.51 12.25
C CYS A 55 5.68 7.42 13.03
N ILE A 56 4.36 7.49 13.00
CA ILE A 56 3.49 6.41 13.47
C ILE A 56 2.64 5.99 12.26
N VAL A 57 2.75 4.73 11.85
CA VAL A 57 2.11 4.26 10.63
C VAL A 57 1.28 3.01 10.90
N ALA A 58 -0.02 3.13 10.65
CA ALA A 58 -1.00 2.06 10.80
C ALA A 58 -1.65 1.67 9.47
N GLY A 59 -1.27 2.32 8.37
CA GLY A 59 -1.93 2.14 7.08
C GLY A 59 -1.47 0.91 6.31
N LYS A 60 -2.22 0.60 5.25
CA LYS A 60 -1.87 -0.39 4.25
C LYS A 60 -1.39 0.28 2.97
N PHE A 61 -0.35 -0.26 2.38
CA PHE A 61 0.27 0.27 1.18
C PHE A 61 0.23 -0.80 0.09
N ILE A 62 -0.49 -0.51 -0.97
CA ILE A 62 -0.73 -1.44 -2.08
C ILE A 62 -0.06 -0.89 -3.33
N PHE A 63 0.79 -1.71 -3.93
CA PHE A 63 1.53 -1.35 -5.13
C PHE A 63 1.11 -2.31 -6.25
N GLU A 64 0.29 -1.78 -7.16
CA GLU A 64 -0.33 -2.56 -8.23
C GLU A 64 0.52 -2.67 -9.49
N SER A 65 1.61 -1.91 -9.55
CA SER A 65 2.52 -1.91 -10.70
C SER A 65 3.98 -1.97 -10.25
N GLN A 66 4.88 -2.19 -11.18
CA GLN A 66 6.32 -2.14 -10.92
C GLN A 66 6.83 -0.73 -10.63
N ASN A 67 6.05 0.30 -10.89
CA ASN A 67 6.46 1.70 -10.79
C ASN A 67 5.88 2.44 -9.59
N GLY A 68 5.01 1.82 -8.82
CA GLY A 68 4.41 2.45 -7.66
C GLY A 68 5.44 2.84 -6.61
N TYR A 69 5.17 3.92 -5.88
CA TYR A 69 6.08 4.41 -4.85
C TYR A 69 5.31 5.29 -3.86
N VAL A 70 5.58 5.10 -2.57
CA VAL A 70 5.03 5.97 -1.52
C VAL A 70 6.16 6.39 -0.59
N ARG A 71 6.23 7.69 -0.31
CA ARG A 71 7.15 8.24 0.68
C ARG A 71 6.36 8.97 1.77
N VAL A 72 6.69 8.69 3.01
CA VAL A 72 6.13 9.37 4.18
C VAL A 72 7.23 10.19 4.84
N GLY A 73 7.04 11.50 4.90
CA GLY A 73 7.99 12.43 5.52
C GLY A 73 7.99 12.33 7.05
N ASP A 74 9.00 12.94 7.67
CA ASP A 74 9.23 12.85 9.12
C ASP A 74 8.07 13.41 9.95
N HIS A 75 7.91 12.92 11.16
CA HIS A 75 6.91 13.37 12.13
C HIS A 75 5.47 13.29 11.61
N SER A 76 5.17 12.32 10.76
CA SER A 76 3.83 12.13 10.22
C SER A 76 3.10 10.99 10.91
N TYR A 77 1.80 11.12 11.01
CA TYR A 77 0.92 10.10 11.54
C TYR A 77 0.00 9.60 10.42
N ILE A 78 0.05 8.30 10.17
CA ILE A 78 -0.83 7.64 9.19
C ILE A 78 -1.71 6.67 9.95
N GLY A 79 -2.99 7.03 10.09
CA GLY A 79 -3.98 6.15 10.69
C GLY A 79 -4.27 4.93 9.81
N SER A 80 -5.22 4.11 10.21
CA SER A 80 -5.60 2.91 9.48
C SER A 80 -6.31 3.27 8.16
N SER A 81 -5.52 3.63 7.17
CA SER A 81 -5.92 4.08 5.83
C SER A 81 -5.23 3.24 4.78
N THR A 82 -5.67 3.36 3.53
CA THR A 82 -5.14 2.58 2.41
C THR A 82 -4.55 3.48 1.35
N PHE A 83 -3.31 3.19 0.95
CA PHE A 83 -2.61 3.87 -0.13
C PHE A 83 -2.48 2.90 -1.30
N ILE A 84 -2.91 3.29 -2.48
CA ILE A 84 -2.83 2.47 -3.68
C ILE A 84 -2.04 3.25 -4.72
N SER A 85 -0.85 2.77 -5.05
CA SER A 85 0.08 3.50 -5.90
C SER A 85 0.48 2.69 -7.13
N ARG A 86 0.43 3.36 -8.28
CA ARG A 86 1.01 2.90 -9.55
C ARG A 86 2.11 3.83 -10.03
N SER A 87 2.19 5.01 -9.50
CA SER A 87 3.14 6.06 -9.87
C SER A 87 3.92 6.54 -8.68
N SER A 88 3.38 7.52 -7.96
CA SER A 88 4.05 8.08 -6.78
C SER A 88 3.08 8.84 -5.90
N ILE A 89 3.17 8.59 -4.59
CA ILE A 89 2.47 9.37 -3.57
C ILE A 89 3.52 9.85 -2.57
N THR A 90 3.55 11.16 -2.32
CA THR A 90 4.44 11.74 -1.31
C THR A 90 3.60 12.37 -0.21
N VAL A 91 3.81 11.91 1.02
CA VAL A 91 3.27 12.54 2.22
C VAL A 91 4.40 13.39 2.82
N GLY A 92 4.13 14.65 3.03
CA GLY A 92 5.12 15.59 3.57
C GLY A 92 5.45 15.34 5.03
N GLU A 93 6.18 16.29 5.62
CA GLU A 93 6.50 16.27 7.04
C GLU A 93 5.33 16.82 7.87
N ASN A 94 5.19 16.31 9.10
CA ASN A 94 4.17 16.78 10.04
C ASN A 94 2.74 16.65 9.51
N VAL A 95 2.46 15.60 8.73
CA VAL A 95 1.14 15.33 8.16
C VAL A 95 0.42 14.32 9.04
N THR A 96 -0.85 14.59 9.31
CA THR A 96 -1.74 13.65 10.00
C THR A 96 -2.82 13.17 9.05
N ILE A 97 -2.87 11.88 8.81
CA ILE A 97 -3.94 11.24 8.04
C ILE A 97 -4.73 10.36 8.99
N ALA A 98 -6.03 10.64 9.10
CA ALA A 98 -6.93 9.89 9.97
C ALA A 98 -7.17 8.48 9.40
N TRP A 99 -7.83 7.65 10.18
CA TRP A 99 -8.25 6.32 9.75
C TRP A 99 -9.36 6.40 8.69
N GLY A 100 -9.49 5.36 7.88
CA GLY A 100 -10.58 5.23 6.92
C GLY A 100 -10.41 5.99 5.61
N CYS A 101 -9.25 6.61 5.38
CA CYS A 101 -8.98 7.27 4.10
C CYS A 101 -8.47 6.27 3.07
N THR A 102 -8.79 6.53 1.79
CA THR A 102 -8.22 5.80 0.67
C THR A 102 -7.59 6.79 -0.29
N ILE A 103 -6.32 6.61 -0.59
CA ILE A 103 -5.52 7.53 -1.40
C ILE A 103 -4.98 6.78 -2.61
N TYR A 104 -5.36 7.27 -3.80
CA TYR A 104 -4.92 6.73 -5.09
C TYR A 104 -4.07 7.77 -5.81
N ASP A 105 -3.08 7.31 -6.58
CA ASP A 105 -2.34 8.17 -7.50
C ASP A 105 -2.72 7.91 -8.97
N HIS A 106 -3.80 7.21 -9.22
CA HIS A 106 -4.29 6.91 -10.57
C HIS A 106 -5.81 6.81 -10.58
N ASP A 107 -6.38 6.95 -11.77
CA ASP A 107 -7.79 6.69 -11.98
C ASP A 107 -7.99 5.18 -12.20
N SER A 108 -8.78 4.55 -11.35
CA SER A 108 -9.11 3.13 -11.52
C SER A 108 -9.90 2.88 -12.81
N HIS A 109 -10.59 3.90 -13.28
CA HIS A 109 -11.38 3.89 -14.50
C HIS A 109 -11.08 5.12 -15.33
N SER A 110 -11.32 5.03 -16.64
CA SER A 110 -11.13 6.17 -17.54
C SER A 110 -12.04 7.34 -17.15
N ILE A 111 -11.50 8.56 -17.25
CA ILE A 111 -12.28 9.80 -17.08
C ILE A 111 -13.26 9.97 -18.24
N ASP A 112 -12.90 9.51 -19.44
CA ASP A 112 -13.79 9.54 -20.61
C ASP A 112 -14.92 8.51 -20.44
N TYR A 113 -16.16 8.96 -20.60
CA TYR A 113 -17.32 8.12 -20.38
C TYR A 113 -17.36 6.91 -21.31
N SER A 114 -17.01 7.07 -22.57
CA SER A 114 -17.02 5.96 -23.54
C SER A 114 -15.96 4.89 -23.23
N LEU A 115 -14.79 5.31 -22.77
CA LEU A 115 -13.73 4.39 -22.33
C LEU A 115 -14.07 3.73 -21.00
N ARG A 116 -14.64 4.47 -20.06
CA ARG A 116 -15.08 3.93 -18.78
C ARG A 116 -16.15 2.85 -18.94
N ARG A 117 -17.04 3.00 -19.89
CA ARG A 117 -18.04 2.01 -20.23
C ARG A 117 -17.41 0.70 -20.69
N LYS A 118 -16.29 0.77 -21.40
CA LYS A 118 -15.54 -0.41 -21.87
C LYS A 118 -14.77 -1.10 -20.74
N ASP A 119 -14.41 -0.38 -19.69
CA ASP A 119 -13.64 -0.93 -18.56
C ASP A 119 -14.35 -2.13 -17.92
N ILE A 120 -15.66 -2.01 -17.70
CA ILE A 120 -16.43 -3.11 -17.11
C ILE A 120 -16.54 -4.28 -18.07
N ASP A 121 -16.74 -4.02 -19.34
CA ASP A 121 -16.81 -5.08 -20.37
C ASP A 121 -15.48 -5.85 -20.43
N ASN A 122 -14.36 -5.14 -20.42
CA ASN A 122 -13.04 -5.74 -20.43
C ASN A 122 -12.79 -6.56 -19.15
N GLN A 123 -13.18 -6.04 -18.01
CA GLN A 123 -13.04 -6.73 -16.73
C GLN A 123 -13.87 -8.03 -16.70
N LEU A 124 -15.09 -8.00 -17.24
CA LEU A 124 -15.93 -9.17 -17.33
C LEU A 124 -15.29 -10.26 -18.20
N VAL A 125 -14.70 -9.85 -19.34
CA VAL A 125 -13.98 -10.79 -20.22
C VAL A 125 -12.81 -11.43 -19.48
N ASP A 126 -11.99 -10.63 -18.80
CA ASP A 126 -10.85 -11.13 -18.05
C ASP A 126 -11.27 -12.12 -16.95
N MET A 127 -12.32 -11.80 -16.21
CA MET A 127 -12.83 -12.67 -15.15
C MET A 127 -13.38 -13.99 -15.71
N ARG A 128 -14.08 -13.95 -16.86
CA ARG A 128 -14.60 -15.16 -17.52
C ARG A 128 -13.50 -16.05 -18.06
N MET A 129 -12.35 -15.47 -18.41
CA MET A 129 -11.16 -16.20 -18.85
C MET A 129 -10.29 -16.67 -17.69
N GLY A 130 -10.68 -16.41 -16.42
CA GLY A 130 -9.93 -16.77 -15.24
C GLY A 130 -8.73 -15.85 -14.95
N GLY A 131 -8.65 -14.71 -15.66
CA GLY A 131 -7.64 -13.69 -15.41
C GLY A 131 -8.05 -12.72 -14.33
N VAL A 132 -7.08 -12.01 -13.78
CA VAL A 132 -7.30 -10.88 -12.86
C VAL A 132 -7.02 -9.61 -13.63
N SER A 133 -8.00 -8.71 -13.67
CA SER A 133 -7.84 -7.40 -14.28
C SER A 133 -6.78 -6.60 -13.52
N ALA A 134 -5.77 -6.21 -14.21
CA ALA A 134 -4.68 -5.41 -13.63
C ALA A 134 -5.07 -3.92 -13.54
#